data_9208ded06b94d34dd9d80e6ec853cf4a
#
_entry.id   9208ded06b94d34dd9d80e6ec853cf4a
#
_cell.length_a   1.000
_cell.length_b   1.000
_cell.length_c   1.000
_cell.angle_alpha   90.00
_cell.angle_beta   90.00
_cell.angle_gamma   90.00
#
_symmetry.space_group_name_H-M   'P 1'
#
loop_
_entity.id
_entity.type
_entity.pdbx_description
1 polymer ?
#
loop_
_entity_poly.entity_id
_entity_poly.type
_entity_poly.pdbx_seq_one_letter_code
_entity_poly.pdbx_strand_id
1 'polypeptide(L)'
;MAVRNMPLLIMRRIIGEVASGLVPVERAIAVRTGARWFIGVAIVAVLAMAYPFLPDTVAESAAAAEVARVPRLRPAAGMTQPLPGASSFAGVNFWNVDWQGQNEYFREGTDFSRTSDPWRKDLLEDLAPYRVLRFMDWANTNAEQTSESHFATRKQKTSAQNQPVALEWQIDLCNRTEKDCWLTFHHLATEEDLRSAAQLIKASLKPSLRVYIEWSNEIWNGAFPQGRYAVSAARRLSLPGQNPAAAYLVHESVRLFEVFDQVFAADSQRVVRVLSGQSVWTGPCESHLEALKDPRINPRGTWPDVYAIAPYLYGETIDALTRNIPEAAKGVAAHAACAKTMGVPLISYEGGTDSFSLGAGCTKLQHSAGMRLLYTQYLDALTAAGLRGPFMQYTYSGGCWGLKERTGDRISDAPKLQGFMDWLRKVDPPPSG
;
A
#
# COMPACT_ATOMS: atom_id res chain seq x y z
N MET A 1 14.07 3.47 -24.86
CA MET A 1 15.33 3.37 -25.64
C MET A 1 16.13 4.68 -25.74
N ALA A 2 15.56 5.84 -25.44
CA ALA A 2 16.26 7.12 -25.60
C ALA A 2 17.17 7.57 -24.44
N VAL A 3 17.10 6.95 -23.28
CA VAL A 3 17.88 7.37 -22.08
C VAL A 3 19.24 6.66 -21.99
N ARG A 4 19.43 5.55 -22.68
CA ARG A 4 20.69 4.76 -22.61
C ARG A 4 21.94 5.41 -23.23
N ASN A 5 21.79 6.47 -24.03
CA ASN A 5 22.89 7.11 -24.73
C ASN A 5 23.09 8.60 -24.42
N MET A 6 22.55 9.09 -23.32
CA MET A 6 22.79 10.50 -22.96
C MET A 6 24.12 10.63 -22.20
N PRO A 7 25.02 11.53 -22.62
CA PRO A 7 26.29 11.74 -21.92
C PRO A 7 26.07 12.16 -20.46
N LEU A 8 26.85 11.59 -19.56
CA LEU A 8 26.77 11.81 -18.09
C LEU A 8 26.79 13.29 -17.71
N LEU A 9 27.45 14.12 -18.52
CA LEU A 9 27.56 15.57 -18.33
C LEU A 9 26.23 16.29 -18.54
N ILE A 10 25.41 15.86 -19.51
CA ILE A 10 24.09 16.44 -19.79
C ILE A 10 23.12 16.05 -18.70
N MET A 11 23.22 14.80 -18.23
CA MET A 11 22.40 14.30 -17.13
C MET A 11 22.67 15.05 -15.82
N ARG A 12 23.94 15.31 -15.49
CA ARG A 12 24.34 16.10 -14.31
C ARG A 12 23.86 17.56 -14.37
N ARG A 13 23.84 18.15 -15.57
CA ARG A 13 23.35 19.53 -15.76
C ARG A 13 21.84 19.61 -15.55
N ILE A 14 21.07 18.69 -16.13
CA ILE A 14 19.60 18.64 -15.95
C ILE A 14 19.24 18.41 -14.48
N ILE A 15 19.92 17.50 -13.79
CA ILE A 15 19.71 17.24 -12.37
C ILE A 15 20.04 18.49 -11.53
N GLY A 16 21.11 19.19 -11.82
CA GLY A 16 21.51 20.43 -11.14
C GLY A 16 20.50 21.57 -11.34
N GLU A 17 19.97 21.72 -12.55
CA GLU A 17 18.98 22.76 -12.89
C GLU A 17 17.60 22.47 -12.27
N VAL A 18 17.19 21.21 -12.16
CA VAL A 18 15.96 20.80 -11.47
C VAL A 18 16.10 20.94 -9.96
N ALA A 19 17.24 20.54 -9.39
CA ALA A 19 17.49 20.66 -7.94
C ALA A 19 17.61 22.11 -7.46
N SER A 20 18.03 23.03 -8.34
CA SER A 20 18.11 24.46 -8.06
C SER A 20 16.78 25.22 -8.28
N GLY A 21 15.72 24.56 -8.74
CA GLY A 21 14.42 25.18 -9.02
C GLY A 21 14.41 26.12 -10.24
N LEU A 22 15.46 26.14 -11.04
CA LEU A 22 15.62 27.03 -12.20
C LEU A 22 14.81 26.58 -13.41
N VAL A 23 14.39 25.30 -13.47
CA VAL A 23 13.55 24.77 -14.57
C VAL A 23 12.41 23.95 -13.99
N PRO A 24 11.14 24.19 -14.37
CA PRO A 24 10.04 23.30 -14.02
C PRO A 24 10.27 21.88 -14.57
N VAL A 25 10.04 20.87 -13.76
CA VAL A 25 10.24 19.45 -14.11
C VAL A 25 9.57 19.07 -15.43
N GLU A 26 8.44 19.70 -15.75
CA GLU A 26 7.67 19.48 -16.99
C GLU A 26 8.41 19.88 -18.27
N ARG A 27 9.34 20.83 -18.22
CA ARG A 27 10.12 21.27 -19.39
C ARG A 27 11.37 20.43 -19.64
N ALA A 28 11.92 19.80 -18.62
CA ALA A 28 13.13 18.98 -18.75
C ALA A 28 12.89 17.64 -19.50
N ILE A 29 11.62 17.24 -19.71
CA ILE A 29 11.23 15.92 -20.23
C ILE A 29 10.42 16.00 -21.54
N ALA A 30 10.27 17.17 -22.14
CA ALA A 30 9.59 17.35 -23.43
C ALA A 30 10.46 16.86 -24.62
N VAL A 31 10.89 15.61 -24.61
CA VAL A 31 11.34 14.91 -25.81
C VAL A 31 10.18 14.06 -26.31
N ARG A 32 9.66 14.42 -27.48
CA ARG A 32 8.55 13.82 -28.20
C ARG A 32 8.54 12.29 -28.13
N THR A 33 7.67 11.73 -27.29
CA THR A 33 7.13 10.37 -27.45
C THR A 33 5.71 10.36 -26.89
N GLY A 34 4.78 9.81 -27.65
CA GLY A 34 3.33 9.85 -27.38
C GLY A 34 2.81 8.95 -26.26
N ALA A 35 3.52 8.85 -25.13
CA ALA A 35 3.11 8.05 -23.98
C ALA A 35 3.16 8.89 -22.70
N ARG A 36 2.05 9.49 -22.34
CA ARG A 36 1.90 10.39 -21.18
C ARG A 36 2.07 9.75 -19.79
N TRP A 37 2.26 8.44 -19.66
CA TRP A 37 2.18 7.70 -18.39
C TRP A 37 3.51 7.12 -17.86
N PHE A 38 4.60 7.18 -18.60
CA PHE A 38 5.88 6.58 -18.19
C PHE A 38 6.78 7.46 -17.31
N ILE A 39 6.37 8.69 -17.01
CA ILE A 39 7.27 9.72 -16.47
C ILE A 39 7.42 9.65 -14.93
N GLY A 40 6.37 9.24 -14.21
CA GLY A 40 6.37 9.30 -12.74
C GLY A 40 7.37 8.34 -12.07
N VAL A 41 7.51 7.14 -12.61
CA VAL A 41 8.27 6.06 -11.95
C VAL A 41 9.78 6.14 -12.27
N ALA A 42 10.15 6.61 -13.45
CA ALA A 42 11.57 6.81 -13.79
C ALA A 42 12.25 7.85 -12.91
N ILE A 43 11.51 8.84 -12.38
CA ILE A 43 12.06 9.86 -11.48
C ILE A 43 12.30 9.31 -10.07
N VAL A 44 11.46 8.41 -9.59
CA VAL A 44 11.65 7.75 -8.28
C VAL A 44 12.90 6.86 -8.30
N ALA A 45 13.11 6.10 -9.38
CA ALA A 45 14.32 5.28 -9.54
C ALA A 45 15.60 6.13 -9.66
N VAL A 46 15.55 7.29 -10.32
CA VAL A 46 16.68 8.21 -10.45
C VAL A 46 17.00 8.93 -9.14
N LEU A 47 16.00 9.31 -8.37
CA LEU A 47 16.21 9.91 -7.03
C LEU A 47 16.72 8.88 -6.02
N ALA A 48 16.29 7.63 -6.09
CA ALA A 48 16.82 6.55 -5.24
C ALA A 48 18.28 6.20 -5.56
N MET A 49 18.73 6.38 -6.81
CA MET A 49 20.12 6.13 -7.22
C MET A 49 21.07 7.31 -6.96
N ALA A 50 20.57 8.52 -6.71
CA ALA A 50 21.40 9.70 -6.42
C ALA A 50 21.75 9.85 -4.92
N TYR A 51 21.20 9.00 -4.05
CA TYR A 51 21.31 9.13 -2.59
C TYR A 51 22.56 8.53 -1.89
N PRO A 52 23.46 7.73 -2.51
CA PRO A 52 24.64 7.23 -1.81
C PRO A 52 25.74 8.27 -1.55
N PHE A 53 25.55 9.53 -1.91
CA PHE A 53 26.60 10.57 -1.86
C PHE A 53 26.35 11.72 -0.86
N LEU A 54 25.47 11.55 0.13
CA LEU A 54 25.37 12.51 1.23
C LEU A 54 26.22 12.01 2.43
N PRO A 55 27.03 12.89 3.04
CA PRO A 55 27.94 12.46 4.09
C PRO A 55 27.19 12.08 5.37
N ASP A 56 27.67 11.00 6.02
CA ASP A 56 27.27 10.55 7.35
C ASP A 56 27.66 11.59 8.41
N THR A 57 26.79 12.55 8.65
CA THR A 57 26.88 13.41 9.83
C THR A 57 25.50 13.66 10.39
N VAL A 58 24.94 12.70 11.09
CA VAL A 58 24.05 12.97 12.22
C VAL A 58 24.45 12.08 13.36
N ALA A 59 25.17 12.68 14.29
CA ALA A 59 25.59 12.07 15.53
C ALA A 59 24.39 11.60 16.35
N GLU A 60 24.57 10.45 17.00
CA GLU A 60 23.76 9.96 18.10
C GLU A 60 23.52 11.09 19.12
N SER A 61 22.31 11.58 19.21
CA SER A 61 21.84 12.29 20.40
C SER A 61 20.88 11.35 21.13
N ALA A 62 21.44 10.59 22.06
CA ALA A 62 20.70 9.93 23.11
C ALA A 62 20.07 11.00 24.01
N ALA A 63 18.83 11.34 23.76
CA ALA A 63 17.97 11.98 24.74
C ALA A 63 16.79 11.05 24.97
N ALA A 64 16.90 10.20 26.02
CA ALA A 64 15.78 9.58 26.64
C ALA A 64 14.89 10.67 27.27
N ALA A 65 14.12 11.37 26.45
CA ALA A 65 13.05 12.24 26.94
C ALA A 65 11.93 11.33 27.44
N GLU A 66 11.60 11.49 28.70
CA GLU A 66 10.44 10.93 29.38
C GLU A 66 9.20 11.13 28.50
N VAL A 67 8.78 10.08 27.80
CA VAL A 67 7.60 10.10 26.94
C VAL A 67 6.41 10.30 27.84
N ALA A 68 5.92 11.54 27.94
CA ALA A 68 4.62 11.81 28.53
C ALA A 68 3.63 10.80 27.96
N ARG A 69 3.00 9.98 28.83
CA ARG A 69 2.00 8.99 28.43
C ARG A 69 0.83 9.74 27.83
N VAL A 70 0.84 9.88 26.49
CA VAL A 70 -0.37 10.28 25.76
C VAL A 70 -1.40 9.18 26.01
N PRO A 71 -2.61 9.52 26.46
CA PRO A 71 -3.64 8.53 26.69
C PRO A 71 -3.93 7.80 25.38
N ARG A 72 -3.51 6.56 25.27
CA ARG A 72 -3.89 5.71 24.14
C ARG A 72 -5.38 5.49 24.24
N LEU A 73 -6.13 5.90 23.23
CA LEU A 73 -7.57 5.62 23.19
C LEU A 73 -7.87 4.12 23.11
N ARG A 74 -6.91 3.26 22.78
CA ARG A 74 -6.88 1.79 23.06
C ARG A 74 -5.53 1.20 22.64
N PRO A 75 -4.99 0.20 23.36
CA PRO A 75 -3.98 -0.68 22.79
C PRO A 75 -4.59 -1.35 21.54
N ALA A 76 -3.77 -1.54 20.52
CA ALA A 76 -4.14 -2.38 19.38
C ALA A 76 -4.75 -3.67 19.96
N ALA A 77 -6.02 -3.91 19.71
CA ALA A 77 -6.62 -5.17 20.07
C ALA A 77 -5.76 -6.24 19.42
N GLY A 78 -5.07 -7.03 20.24
CA GLY A 78 -4.11 -8.00 19.77
C GLY A 78 -4.70 -8.72 18.57
N MET A 79 -3.91 -8.95 17.52
CA MET A 79 -4.42 -9.62 16.31
C MET A 79 -5.18 -10.86 16.76
N THR A 80 -6.50 -10.77 16.74
CA THR A 80 -7.36 -11.87 17.14
C THR A 80 -7.10 -13.04 16.23
N GLN A 81 -7.28 -14.24 16.73
CA GLN A 81 -6.94 -15.48 16.03
C GLN A 81 -7.39 -15.46 14.56
N PRO A 82 -6.53 -15.94 13.63
CA PRO A 82 -6.90 -16.04 12.21
C PRO A 82 -8.15 -16.90 12.07
N LEU A 83 -8.93 -16.62 11.02
CA LEU A 83 -10.02 -17.51 10.63
C LEU A 83 -9.42 -18.87 10.24
N PRO A 84 -10.15 -19.98 10.48
CA PRO A 84 -9.68 -21.29 10.10
C PRO A 84 -9.25 -21.33 8.61
N GLY A 85 -8.02 -21.75 8.34
CA GLY A 85 -7.46 -21.88 7.00
C GLY A 85 -6.84 -20.64 6.38
N ALA A 86 -6.95 -19.45 7.01
CA ALA A 86 -6.30 -18.23 6.53
C ALA A 86 -5.10 -17.83 7.40
N SER A 87 -3.96 -17.54 6.76
CA SER A 87 -2.76 -17.08 7.47
C SER A 87 -2.89 -15.61 7.89
N SER A 88 -2.53 -15.30 9.13
CA SER A 88 -2.48 -13.93 9.66
C SER A 88 -1.45 -13.05 8.95
N PHE A 89 -0.49 -13.65 8.25
CA PHE A 89 0.53 -12.97 7.47
C PHE A 89 0.17 -12.79 6.00
N ALA A 90 -0.88 -13.42 5.50
CA ALA A 90 -1.24 -13.38 4.10
C ALA A 90 -2.23 -12.25 3.81
N GLY A 91 -1.82 -11.33 2.96
CA GLY A 91 -2.70 -10.31 2.40
C GLY A 91 -2.42 -10.10 0.92
N VAL A 92 -3.38 -9.51 0.22
CA VAL A 92 -3.26 -9.28 -1.23
C VAL A 92 -3.98 -8.02 -1.67
N ASN A 93 -3.38 -7.32 -2.64
CA ASN A 93 -3.99 -6.25 -3.40
C ASN A 93 -4.58 -6.80 -4.71
N PHE A 94 -5.60 -6.12 -5.22
CA PHE A 94 -6.15 -6.38 -6.54
C PHE A 94 -5.68 -5.33 -7.53
N TRP A 95 -5.31 -5.77 -8.74
CA TRP A 95 -4.99 -4.87 -9.83
C TRP A 95 -6.24 -4.15 -10.33
N ASN A 96 -6.04 -3.00 -10.93
CA ASN A 96 -7.08 -2.21 -11.57
C ASN A 96 -7.87 -3.04 -12.60
N VAL A 97 -9.20 -3.00 -12.50
CA VAL A 97 -10.10 -3.78 -13.37
C VAL A 97 -9.98 -3.38 -14.85
N ASP A 98 -9.70 -2.11 -15.13
CA ASP A 98 -9.55 -1.62 -16.51
C ASP A 98 -8.32 -2.20 -17.21
N TRP A 99 -7.25 -2.47 -16.46
CA TRP A 99 -6.00 -3.00 -17.01
C TRP A 99 -6.00 -4.52 -17.13
N GLN A 100 -6.62 -5.19 -16.17
CA GLN A 100 -6.68 -6.64 -16.09
C GLN A 100 -7.86 -7.22 -16.89
N GLY A 101 -8.89 -6.40 -17.10
CA GLY A 101 -10.17 -6.82 -17.63
C GLY A 101 -11.09 -7.38 -16.56
N GLN A 102 -12.39 -7.18 -16.77
CA GLN A 102 -13.43 -7.60 -15.80
C GLN A 102 -13.41 -9.10 -15.53
N ASN A 103 -13.12 -9.89 -16.57
CA ASN A 103 -13.17 -11.33 -16.52
C ASN A 103 -12.10 -11.96 -15.62
N GLU A 104 -11.12 -11.17 -15.13
CA GLU A 104 -10.16 -11.66 -14.13
C GLU A 104 -10.81 -11.88 -12.76
N TYR A 105 -11.80 -11.05 -12.40
CA TYR A 105 -12.42 -11.08 -11.08
C TYR A 105 -13.90 -11.45 -11.12
N PHE A 106 -14.57 -11.07 -12.20
CA PHE A 106 -16.01 -11.23 -12.35
C PHE A 106 -16.35 -12.28 -13.42
N ARG A 107 -17.52 -12.88 -13.27
CA ARG A 107 -18.05 -13.80 -14.28
C ARG A 107 -18.29 -13.04 -15.58
N GLU A 108 -17.97 -13.66 -16.70
CA GLU A 108 -18.19 -13.10 -18.02
C GLU A 108 -19.68 -12.71 -18.21
N GLY A 109 -19.90 -11.54 -18.79
CA GLY A 109 -21.25 -11.02 -19.06
C GLY A 109 -22.02 -10.58 -17.80
N THR A 110 -21.34 -10.35 -16.66
CA THR A 110 -21.99 -9.87 -15.43
C THR A 110 -22.73 -8.55 -15.63
N ASP A 111 -24.03 -8.54 -15.38
CA ASP A 111 -24.85 -7.31 -15.25
C ASP A 111 -24.90 -6.89 -13.78
N PHE A 112 -24.04 -5.95 -13.41
CA PHE A 112 -23.92 -5.45 -12.02
C PHE A 112 -25.20 -4.77 -11.52
N SER A 113 -26.09 -4.35 -12.40
CA SER A 113 -27.37 -3.75 -12.00
C SER A 113 -28.39 -4.78 -11.50
N ARG A 114 -28.18 -6.05 -11.81
CA ARG A 114 -29.13 -7.14 -11.55
C ARG A 114 -28.58 -8.30 -10.75
N THR A 115 -27.26 -8.50 -10.78
CA THR A 115 -26.64 -9.65 -10.11
C THR A 115 -26.52 -9.45 -8.61
N SER A 116 -26.66 -10.52 -7.86
CA SER A 116 -26.27 -10.61 -6.44
C SER A 116 -24.96 -11.37 -6.24
N ASP A 117 -24.40 -11.92 -7.33
CA ASP A 117 -23.19 -12.75 -7.30
C ASP A 117 -22.37 -12.57 -8.59
N PRO A 118 -21.47 -11.58 -8.63
CA PRO A 118 -20.67 -11.32 -9.82
C PRO A 118 -19.38 -12.14 -9.90
N TRP A 119 -19.00 -12.83 -8.83
CA TRP A 119 -17.65 -13.35 -8.63
C TRP A 119 -17.37 -14.63 -9.42
N ARG A 120 -16.16 -14.75 -9.92
CA ARG A 120 -15.64 -16.02 -10.44
C ARG A 120 -15.45 -17.00 -9.28
N LYS A 121 -15.77 -18.28 -9.55
CA LYS A 121 -15.63 -19.34 -8.56
C LYS A 121 -14.15 -19.60 -8.21
N ASP A 122 -13.29 -19.66 -9.22
CA ASP A 122 -11.85 -19.86 -9.05
C ASP A 122 -11.17 -18.72 -8.30
N LEU A 123 -11.63 -17.47 -8.46
CA LEU A 123 -11.20 -16.35 -7.61
C LEU A 123 -11.52 -16.62 -6.13
N LEU A 124 -12.75 -17.02 -5.82
CA LEU A 124 -13.16 -17.26 -4.45
C LEU A 124 -12.35 -18.39 -3.80
N GLU A 125 -12.03 -19.45 -4.57
CA GLU A 125 -11.20 -20.56 -4.13
C GLU A 125 -9.73 -20.12 -3.91
N ASP A 126 -9.18 -19.34 -4.81
CA ASP A 126 -7.81 -18.81 -4.77
C ASP A 126 -7.57 -17.88 -3.58
N LEU A 127 -8.61 -17.20 -3.09
CA LEU A 127 -8.50 -16.30 -1.95
C LEU A 127 -8.46 -17.02 -0.59
N ALA A 128 -8.61 -18.34 -0.54
CA ALA A 128 -8.61 -19.11 0.69
C ALA A 128 -7.40 -18.84 1.62
N PRO A 129 -6.14 -18.78 1.14
CA PRO A 129 -4.96 -18.59 1.98
C PRO A 129 -4.83 -17.20 2.62
N TYR A 130 -5.50 -16.19 2.06
CA TYR A 130 -5.32 -14.81 2.49
C TYR A 130 -6.22 -14.48 3.69
N ARG A 131 -5.76 -13.54 4.52
CA ARG A 131 -6.51 -12.98 5.63
C ARG A 131 -7.09 -11.61 5.30
N VAL A 132 -6.38 -10.80 4.54
CA VAL A 132 -6.73 -9.40 4.29
C VAL A 132 -6.76 -9.14 2.78
N LEU A 133 -7.79 -8.44 2.33
CA LEU A 133 -7.99 -8.01 0.94
C LEU A 133 -7.94 -6.49 0.86
N ARG A 134 -6.97 -5.91 0.13
CA ARG A 134 -6.81 -4.47 -0.05
C ARG A 134 -7.27 -4.03 -1.44
N PHE A 135 -8.03 -2.94 -1.50
CA PHE A 135 -8.77 -2.49 -2.67
C PHE A 135 -8.35 -1.11 -3.20
N MET A 136 -7.07 -0.75 -3.06
CA MET A 136 -6.56 0.58 -3.41
C MET A 136 -6.85 0.95 -4.87
N ASP A 137 -6.54 0.05 -5.82
CA ASP A 137 -6.80 0.28 -7.24
C ASP A 137 -8.30 0.25 -7.56
N TRP A 138 -9.05 -0.65 -6.92
CA TRP A 138 -10.50 -0.72 -7.12
C TRP A 138 -11.24 0.51 -6.59
N ALA A 139 -10.72 1.15 -5.56
CA ALA A 139 -11.23 2.42 -5.07
C ALA A 139 -10.81 3.62 -5.92
N ASN A 140 -9.96 3.41 -6.94
CA ASN A 140 -9.36 4.46 -7.77
C ASN A 140 -8.68 5.57 -6.95
N THR A 141 -7.98 5.16 -5.88
CA THR A 141 -7.43 6.06 -4.86
C THR A 141 -6.39 7.04 -5.42
N ASN A 142 -5.71 6.64 -6.50
CA ASN A 142 -4.69 7.46 -7.17
C ASN A 142 -5.25 8.44 -8.22
N ALA A 143 -6.58 8.54 -8.38
CA ALA A 143 -7.18 9.47 -9.32
C ALA A 143 -6.91 10.94 -8.94
N GLU A 144 -6.71 11.80 -9.94
CA GLU A 144 -6.44 13.23 -9.71
C GLU A 144 -7.68 13.97 -9.24
N GLN A 145 -8.80 13.69 -9.89
CA GLN A 145 -10.12 14.27 -9.55
C GLN A 145 -11.21 13.25 -9.80
N THR A 146 -12.27 13.35 -9.01
CA THR A 146 -13.51 12.67 -9.27
C THR A 146 -14.61 13.71 -9.42
N SER A 147 -15.44 13.58 -10.43
CA SER A 147 -16.61 14.45 -10.64
C SER A 147 -17.80 14.09 -9.76
N GLU A 148 -17.69 12.99 -9.00
CA GLU A 148 -18.73 12.40 -8.18
C GLU A 148 -18.19 12.12 -6.78
N SER A 149 -18.95 11.43 -5.94
CA SER A 149 -18.51 10.97 -4.63
C SER A 149 -17.13 10.28 -4.70
N HIS A 150 -16.25 10.59 -3.75
CA HIS A 150 -14.88 10.06 -3.69
C HIS A 150 -14.84 8.58 -3.29
N PHE A 151 -15.96 7.90 -3.30
CA PHE A 151 -16.10 6.44 -3.36
C PHE A 151 -17.40 6.08 -4.09
N ALA A 152 -17.34 5.02 -4.89
CA ALA A 152 -18.47 4.54 -5.63
C ALA A 152 -19.38 3.67 -4.74
N THR A 153 -20.69 3.77 -4.97
CA THR A 153 -21.69 2.89 -4.37
C THR A 153 -22.47 2.16 -5.46
N ARG A 154 -23.20 1.09 -5.14
CA ARG A 154 -24.06 0.35 -6.10
C ARG A 154 -25.11 1.22 -6.77
N LYS A 155 -25.53 2.31 -6.13
CA LYS A 155 -26.47 3.27 -6.69
C LYS A 155 -25.87 4.07 -7.85
N GLN A 156 -24.58 4.26 -7.83
CA GLN A 156 -23.84 4.78 -8.96
C GLN A 156 -23.63 3.61 -9.91
N LYS A 157 -24.10 3.72 -11.14
CA LYS A 157 -23.92 2.69 -12.17
C LYS A 157 -22.43 2.35 -12.29
N THR A 158 -22.02 1.32 -11.62
CA THR A 158 -20.74 0.72 -11.86
C THR A 158 -20.82 0.05 -13.21
N SER A 159 -20.57 0.79 -14.27
CA SER A 159 -20.17 0.12 -15.50
C SER A 159 -18.85 -0.48 -15.16
N ALA A 160 -18.75 -1.77 -15.27
CA ALA A 160 -17.53 -2.53 -15.04
C ALA A 160 -16.39 -2.16 -16.01
N GLN A 161 -16.51 -1.14 -16.80
CA GLN A 161 -15.52 -0.60 -17.72
C GLN A 161 -14.78 0.60 -17.15
N ASN A 162 -15.31 1.24 -16.11
CA ASN A 162 -14.70 2.42 -15.53
C ASN A 162 -14.62 2.27 -14.01
N GLN A 163 -13.45 2.43 -13.45
CA GLN A 163 -13.18 2.57 -12.04
C GLN A 163 -14.00 3.73 -11.43
N PRO A 164 -14.37 3.68 -10.18
CA PRO A 164 -14.05 2.69 -9.15
C PRO A 164 -15.05 1.53 -9.08
N VAL A 165 -14.60 0.39 -8.51
CA VAL A 165 -15.50 -0.70 -8.11
C VAL A 165 -16.29 -0.27 -6.87
N ALA A 166 -17.61 -0.42 -6.91
CA ALA A 166 -18.47 0.00 -5.80
C ALA A 166 -18.06 -0.60 -4.46
N LEU A 167 -18.12 0.22 -3.40
CA LEU A 167 -17.73 -0.18 -2.05
C LEU A 167 -18.50 -1.41 -1.55
N GLU A 168 -19.78 -1.54 -1.92
CA GLU A 168 -20.58 -2.72 -1.58
C GLU A 168 -20.04 -4.01 -2.19
N TRP A 169 -19.42 -3.96 -3.38
CA TRP A 169 -18.79 -5.13 -3.98
C TRP A 169 -17.49 -5.49 -3.29
N GLN A 170 -16.69 -4.51 -2.87
CA GLN A 170 -15.50 -4.74 -2.07
C GLN A 170 -15.86 -5.43 -0.75
N ILE A 171 -16.89 -4.94 -0.06
CA ILE A 171 -17.43 -5.54 1.18
C ILE A 171 -18.01 -6.94 0.91
N ASP A 172 -18.75 -7.12 -0.19
CA ASP A 172 -19.35 -8.41 -0.55
C ASP A 172 -18.26 -9.49 -0.76
N LEU A 173 -17.15 -9.15 -1.45
CA LEU A 173 -16.04 -10.08 -1.61
C LEU A 173 -15.43 -10.48 -0.27
N CYS A 174 -15.19 -9.53 0.62
CA CYS A 174 -14.72 -9.81 1.97
C CYS A 174 -15.69 -10.73 2.73
N ASN A 175 -16.97 -10.46 2.66
CA ASN A 175 -18.01 -11.26 3.32
C ASN A 175 -18.07 -12.68 2.80
N ARG A 176 -17.99 -12.87 1.47
CA ARG A 176 -18.06 -14.19 0.84
C ARG A 176 -16.87 -15.06 1.14
N THR A 177 -15.70 -14.43 1.16
CA THR A 177 -14.43 -15.12 1.40
C THR A 177 -14.07 -15.18 2.88
N GLU A 178 -14.82 -14.50 3.75
CA GLU A 178 -14.55 -14.37 5.18
C GLU A 178 -13.17 -13.77 5.48
N LYS A 179 -12.84 -12.70 4.74
CA LYS A 179 -11.57 -11.97 4.86
C LYS A 179 -11.79 -10.57 5.41
N ASP A 180 -10.80 -10.06 6.12
CA ASP A 180 -10.79 -8.67 6.55
C ASP A 180 -10.64 -7.75 5.34
N CYS A 181 -11.35 -6.62 5.33
CA CYS A 181 -11.24 -5.61 4.28
C CYS A 181 -10.17 -4.59 4.63
N TRP A 182 -9.36 -4.19 3.64
CA TRP A 182 -8.52 -3.01 3.74
C TRP A 182 -8.96 -2.00 2.68
N LEU A 183 -9.51 -0.90 3.16
CA LEU A 183 -10.12 0.13 2.34
C LEU A 183 -9.30 1.41 2.40
N THR A 184 -9.08 2.01 1.24
CA THR A 184 -8.38 3.28 1.08
C THR A 184 -9.37 4.37 0.70
N PHE A 185 -9.14 5.58 1.16
CA PHE A 185 -10.03 6.71 0.92
C PHE A 185 -9.33 7.78 0.07
N HIS A 186 -10.03 8.30 -0.91
CA HIS A 186 -9.49 9.30 -1.83
C HIS A 186 -9.06 10.57 -1.06
N HIS A 187 -7.97 11.20 -1.51
CA HIS A 187 -7.39 12.38 -0.85
C HIS A 187 -8.30 13.63 -0.84
N LEU A 188 -9.38 13.63 -1.60
CA LEU A 188 -10.41 14.68 -1.60
C LEU A 188 -11.67 14.27 -0.81
N ALA A 189 -11.70 13.08 -0.18
CA ALA A 189 -12.86 12.63 0.58
C ALA A 189 -13.22 13.61 1.70
N THR A 190 -14.47 14.03 1.72
CA THR A 190 -15.01 14.89 2.76
C THR A 190 -15.33 14.10 4.03
N GLU A 191 -15.60 14.77 5.14
CA GLU A 191 -16.04 14.09 6.36
C GLU A 191 -17.38 13.36 6.15
N GLU A 192 -18.27 13.92 5.32
CA GLU A 192 -19.55 13.30 4.96
C GLU A 192 -19.33 12.01 4.15
N ASP A 193 -18.40 12.02 3.19
CA ASP A 193 -18.01 10.81 2.44
C ASP A 193 -17.48 9.72 3.39
N LEU A 194 -16.59 10.07 4.30
CA LEU A 194 -16.02 9.14 5.27
C LEU A 194 -17.08 8.59 6.22
N ARG A 195 -17.98 9.42 6.70
CA ARG A 195 -19.09 9.03 7.60
C ARG A 195 -20.07 8.09 6.91
N SER A 196 -20.44 8.41 5.67
CA SER A 196 -21.32 7.58 4.85
C SER A 196 -20.69 6.22 4.54
N ALA A 197 -19.40 6.19 4.20
CA ALA A 197 -18.66 4.95 4.00
C ALA A 197 -18.59 4.12 5.30
N ALA A 198 -18.24 4.74 6.42
CA ALA A 198 -18.16 4.06 7.70
C ALA A 198 -19.51 3.44 8.12
N GLN A 199 -20.62 4.16 7.88
CA GLN A 199 -21.99 3.64 8.13
C GLN A 199 -22.31 2.43 7.25
N LEU A 200 -22.01 2.52 5.95
CA LEU A 200 -22.23 1.43 5.01
C LEU A 200 -21.40 0.20 5.38
N ILE A 201 -20.12 0.38 5.70
CA ILE A 201 -19.22 -0.70 6.12
C ILE A 201 -19.71 -1.35 7.40
N LYS A 202 -20.06 -0.57 8.42
CA LYS A 202 -20.58 -1.08 9.68
C LYS A 202 -21.85 -1.91 9.49
N ALA A 203 -22.75 -1.44 8.62
CA ALA A 203 -24.03 -2.10 8.35
C ALA A 203 -23.89 -3.37 7.49
N SER A 204 -22.88 -3.42 6.60
CA SER A 204 -22.79 -4.45 5.56
C SER A 204 -21.69 -5.47 5.76
N LEU A 205 -20.58 -5.12 6.42
CA LEU A 205 -19.48 -6.05 6.70
C LEU A 205 -19.84 -6.96 7.86
N LYS A 206 -19.70 -8.29 7.69
CA LYS A 206 -19.96 -9.29 8.74
C LYS A 206 -19.32 -8.87 10.07
N PRO A 207 -20.02 -9.02 11.22
CA PRO A 207 -19.51 -8.59 12.52
C PRO A 207 -18.20 -9.26 12.97
N SER A 208 -17.92 -10.46 12.45
CA SER A 208 -16.68 -11.21 12.72
C SER A 208 -15.45 -10.66 11.96
N LEU A 209 -15.65 -9.81 10.97
CA LEU A 209 -14.59 -9.27 10.12
C LEU A 209 -14.16 -7.88 10.56
N ARG A 210 -12.90 -7.57 10.32
CA ARG A 210 -12.30 -6.26 10.56
C ARG A 210 -12.25 -5.44 9.29
N VAL A 211 -12.16 -4.14 9.48
CA VAL A 211 -11.86 -3.18 8.42
C VAL A 211 -10.56 -2.43 8.75
N TYR A 212 -9.58 -2.55 7.88
CA TYR A 212 -8.40 -1.70 7.85
C TYR A 212 -8.76 -0.44 7.10
N ILE A 213 -8.45 0.72 7.67
CA ILE A 213 -8.74 2.02 7.08
C ILE A 213 -7.46 2.82 6.89
N GLU A 214 -7.25 3.31 5.68
CA GLU A 214 -6.06 4.03 5.28
C GLU A 214 -6.44 5.31 4.54
N TRP A 215 -5.83 6.44 4.95
CA TRP A 215 -6.02 7.69 4.21
C TRP A 215 -5.17 7.73 2.95
N SER A 216 -5.85 7.66 1.80
CA SER A 216 -5.28 7.72 0.47
C SER A 216 -4.24 6.60 0.21
N ASN A 217 -3.28 6.86 -0.64
CA ASN A 217 -2.19 5.95 -1.00
C ASN A 217 -0.92 6.74 -1.26
N GLU A 218 0.23 6.30 -0.73
CA GLU A 218 1.55 6.86 -1.02
C GLU A 218 1.62 8.40 -0.98
N ILE A 219 1.07 9.03 0.03
CA ILE A 219 1.07 10.50 0.19
C ILE A 219 2.49 11.10 0.19
N TRP A 220 3.49 10.31 0.56
CA TRP A 220 4.91 10.66 0.49
C TRP A 220 5.43 10.80 -0.94
N ASN A 221 4.72 10.25 -1.94
CA ASN A 221 5.16 10.16 -3.32
C ASN A 221 4.63 11.34 -4.15
N GLY A 222 5.50 12.33 -4.41
CA GLY A 222 5.16 13.52 -5.21
C GLY A 222 4.87 13.23 -6.70
N ALA A 223 5.10 12.00 -7.19
CA ALA A 223 4.69 11.61 -8.53
C ALA A 223 3.15 11.45 -8.63
N PHE A 224 2.49 11.12 -7.52
CA PHE A 224 1.04 11.00 -7.48
C PHE A 224 0.33 12.32 -7.18
N PRO A 225 -0.92 12.50 -7.66
CA PRO A 225 -1.74 13.68 -7.39
C PRO A 225 -1.91 13.96 -5.90
N GLN A 226 -2.19 12.94 -5.11
CA GLN A 226 -2.41 13.03 -3.68
C GLN A 226 -1.18 13.52 -2.91
N GLY A 227 0.04 13.13 -3.32
CA GLY A 227 1.27 13.60 -2.70
C GLY A 227 1.49 15.10 -2.97
N ARG A 228 1.27 15.56 -4.20
CA ARG A 228 1.33 17.00 -4.55
C ARG A 228 0.24 17.80 -3.84
N TYR A 229 -0.96 17.25 -3.77
CA TYR A 229 -2.08 17.86 -3.05
C TYR A 229 -1.76 18.03 -1.57
N ALA A 230 -1.22 17.01 -0.92
CA ALA A 230 -0.89 17.03 0.50
C ALA A 230 0.06 18.16 0.87
N VAL A 231 1.11 18.39 0.07
CA VAL A 231 2.04 19.51 0.30
C VAL A 231 1.33 20.85 0.22
N SER A 232 0.47 21.06 -0.79
CA SER A 232 -0.26 22.31 -0.95
C SER A 232 -1.33 22.52 0.12
N ALA A 233 -2.02 21.43 0.51
CA ALA A 233 -3.03 21.46 1.55
C ALA A 233 -2.45 21.75 2.94
N ALA A 234 -1.33 21.12 3.29
CA ALA A 234 -0.63 21.41 4.55
C ALA A 234 -0.26 22.90 4.68
N ARG A 235 0.21 23.51 3.60
CA ARG A 235 0.53 24.95 3.56
C ARG A 235 -0.70 25.81 3.73
N ARG A 236 -1.82 25.50 3.05
CA ARG A 236 -3.09 26.25 3.20
C ARG A 236 -3.64 26.18 4.62
N LEU A 237 -3.50 25.03 5.27
CA LEU A 237 -3.93 24.81 6.65
C LEU A 237 -2.91 25.29 7.68
N SER A 238 -1.74 25.78 7.24
CA SER A 238 -0.64 26.21 8.13
C SER A 238 -0.25 25.10 9.12
N LEU A 239 -0.25 23.84 8.66
CA LEU A 239 0.13 22.72 9.52
C LEU A 239 1.61 22.83 9.92
N PRO A 240 1.96 22.53 11.17
CA PRO A 240 3.32 22.57 11.66
C PRO A 240 4.16 21.41 11.14
N GLY A 241 5.48 21.53 11.29
CA GLY A 241 6.46 20.49 10.95
C GLY A 241 7.26 20.80 9.69
N GLN A 242 8.38 20.11 9.54
CA GLN A 242 9.29 20.32 8.40
C GLN A 242 8.87 19.54 7.16
N ASN A 243 8.08 18.46 7.32
CA ASN A 243 7.55 17.65 6.22
C ASN A 243 6.04 17.92 6.03
N PRO A 244 5.65 18.81 5.10
CA PRO A 244 4.24 19.15 4.91
C PRO A 244 3.37 17.98 4.51
N ALA A 245 3.88 17.05 3.65
CA ALA A 245 3.12 15.88 3.24
C ALA A 245 2.85 14.95 4.43
N ALA A 246 3.82 14.74 5.31
CA ALA A 246 3.66 13.93 6.51
C ALA A 246 2.67 14.58 7.51
N ALA A 247 2.77 15.89 7.71
CA ALA A 247 1.84 16.62 8.57
C ALA A 247 0.40 16.50 8.08
N TYR A 248 0.19 16.64 6.76
CA TYR A 248 -1.13 16.51 6.16
C TYR A 248 -1.66 15.07 6.21
N LEU A 249 -0.81 14.07 5.93
CA LEU A 249 -1.21 12.67 6.05
C LEU A 249 -1.71 12.35 7.47
N VAL A 250 -0.96 12.77 8.49
CA VAL A 250 -1.36 12.54 9.89
C VAL A 250 -2.65 13.27 10.22
N HIS A 251 -2.79 14.54 9.82
CA HIS A 251 -4.00 15.32 10.03
C HIS A 251 -5.24 14.62 9.48
N GLU A 252 -5.18 14.16 8.25
CA GLU A 252 -6.31 13.50 7.59
C GLU A 252 -6.53 12.06 8.09
N SER A 253 -5.46 11.34 8.41
CA SER A 253 -5.57 10.02 9.02
C SER A 253 -6.26 10.08 10.37
N VAL A 254 -5.91 11.05 11.22
CA VAL A 254 -6.57 11.29 12.51
C VAL A 254 -8.06 11.59 12.30
N ARG A 255 -8.41 12.46 11.34
CA ARG A 255 -9.81 12.75 10.98
C ARG A 255 -10.56 11.48 10.55
N LEU A 256 -9.96 10.66 9.68
CA LEU A 256 -10.51 9.38 9.25
C LEU A 256 -10.75 8.45 10.46
N PHE A 257 -9.75 8.28 11.31
CA PHE A 257 -9.83 7.41 12.48
C PHE A 257 -10.95 7.84 13.43
N GLU A 258 -11.06 9.14 13.72
CA GLU A 258 -12.08 9.69 14.60
C GLU A 258 -13.51 9.53 14.05
N VAL A 259 -13.71 9.71 12.73
CA VAL A 259 -15.00 9.46 12.10
C VAL A 259 -15.41 8.00 12.23
N PHE A 260 -14.48 7.08 11.99
CA PHE A 260 -14.76 5.64 12.12
C PHE A 260 -14.99 5.23 13.57
N ASP A 261 -14.21 5.75 14.52
CA ASP A 261 -14.44 5.49 15.97
C ASP A 261 -15.83 5.97 16.42
N GLN A 262 -16.29 7.13 15.96
CA GLN A 262 -17.63 7.64 16.25
C GLN A 262 -18.73 6.73 15.67
N VAL A 263 -18.58 6.32 14.42
CA VAL A 263 -19.60 5.50 13.73
C VAL A 263 -19.61 4.08 14.30
N PHE A 264 -18.44 3.46 14.48
CA PHE A 264 -18.34 2.08 15.01
C PHE A 264 -18.64 2.02 16.51
N ALA A 265 -18.30 3.04 17.27
CA ALA A 265 -18.58 3.15 18.71
C ALA A 265 -18.20 1.87 19.48
N ALA A 266 -19.15 1.12 20.01
CA ALA A 266 -18.90 -0.12 20.75
C ALA A 266 -18.20 -1.20 19.89
N ASP A 267 -18.31 -1.15 18.56
CA ASP A 267 -17.69 -2.08 17.62
C ASP A 267 -16.32 -1.60 17.12
N SER A 268 -15.74 -0.52 17.70
CA SER A 268 -14.48 0.08 17.24
C SER A 268 -13.28 -0.88 17.25
N GLN A 269 -13.34 -2.00 18.01
CA GLN A 269 -12.34 -3.07 17.95
C GLN A 269 -12.26 -3.77 16.58
N ARG A 270 -13.25 -3.59 15.72
CA ARG A 270 -13.25 -4.07 14.34
C ARG A 270 -12.48 -3.16 13.39
N VAL A 271 -12.19 -1.94 13.78
CA VAL A 271 -11.46 -0.95 12.96
C VAL A 271 -9.97 -1.08 13.25
N VAL A 272 -9.17 -1.24 12.19
CA VAL A 272 -7.70 -1.20 12.24
C VAL A 272 -7.24 0.08 11.55
N ARG A 273 -6.71 1.01 12.33
CA ARG A 273 -6.25 2.33 11.86
C ARG A 273 -4.84 2.22 11.32
N VAL A 274 -4.68 2.44 10.02
CA VAL A 274 -3.41 2.29 9.31
C VAL A 274 -2.80 3.66 9.04
N LEU A 275 -1.56 3.85 9.47
CA LEU A 275 -0.72 4.95 9.03
C LEU A 275 0.39 4.39 8.14
N SER A 276 0.51 4.89 6.91
CA SER A 276 1.40 4.33 5.91
C SER A 276 2.55 5.29 5.54
N GLY A 277 3.72 4.69 5.22
CA GLY A 277 4.91 5.41 4.77
C GLY A 277 5.68 4.61 3.71
N GLN A 278 6.78 5.17 3.24
CA GLN A 278 7.64 4.48 2.28
C GLN A 278 8.62 3.53 2.99
N SER A 279 9.31 2.65 2.24
CA SER A 279 10.17 1.60 2.82
C SER A 279 11.67 1.87 2.76
N VAL A 280 12.12 2.80 1.90
CA VAL A 280 13.56 3.01 1.64
C VAL A 280 14.21 3.94 2.65
N TRP A 281 13.46 4.91 3.16
CA TRP A 281 13.95 5.95 4.05
C TRP A 281 12.98 6.20 5.22
N THR A 282 13.48 6.26 6.45
CA THR A 282 12.68 6.41 7.67
C THR A 282 12.20 7.83 7.96
N GLY A 283 12.73 8.84 7.30
CA GLY A 283 12.35 10.24 7.55
C GLY A 283 10.85 10.51 7.57
N PRO A 284 10.03 9.94 6.65
CA PRO A 284 8.57 10.03 6.76
C PRO A 284 8.02 9.45 8.04
N CYS A 285 8.49 8.31 8.50
CA CYS A 285 8.03 7.69 9.75
C CYS A 285 8.31 8.58 10.97
N GLU A 286 9.50 9.18 11.03
CA GLU A 286 9.89 10.13 12.08
C GLU A 286 9.00 11.38 12.04
N SER A 287 8.77 11.94 10.84
CA SER A 287 7.87 13.08 10.65
C SER A 287 6.42 12.77 11.02
N HIS A 288 5.95 11.54 10.76
CA HIS A 288 4.62 11.09 11.19
C HIS A 288 4.53 11.01 12.72
N LEU A 289 5.57 10.49 13.39
CA LEU A 289 5.62 10.44 14.85
C LEU A 289 5.61 11.84 15.48
N GLU A 290 6.35 12.79 14.89
CA GLU A 290 6.34 14.19 15.33
C GLU A 290 4.93 14.80 15.17
N ALA A 291 4.30 14.60 14.01
CA ALA A 291 2.96 15.11 13.70
C ALA A 291 1.89 14.48 14.62
N LEU A 292 1.98 13.18 14.94
CA LEU A 292 1.07 12.52 15.88
C LEU A 292 1.15 13.10 17.30
N LYS A 293 2.31 13.61 17.70
CA LYS A 293 2.52 14.23 19.02
C LYS A 293 2.13 15.72 19.06
N ASP A 294 1.98 16.37 17.90
CA ASP A 294 1.66 17.81 17.85
C ASP A 294 0.14 18.02 18.08
N PRO A 295 -0.28 18.70 19.17
CA PRO A 295 -1.69 18.91 19.45
C PRO A 295 -2.42 19.82 18.45
N ARG A 296 -1.68 20.53 17.59
CA ARG A 296 -2.25 21.33 16.49
C ARG A 296 -2.69 20.45 15.32
N ILE A 297 -2.10 19.25 15.18
CA ILE A 297 -2.44 18.24 14.16
C ILE A 297 -3.35 17.18 14.75
N ASN A 298 -3.07 16.72 15.96
CA ASN A 298 -3.74 15.63 16.64
C ASN A 298 -4.23 16.05 18.04
N PRO A 299 -5.27 16.91 18.12
CA PRO A 299 -5.70 17.51 19.37
C PRO A 299 -6.26 16.53 20.40
N ARG A 300 -6.74 15.36 19.96
CA ARG A 300 -7.32 14.33 20.82
C ARG A 300 -6.36 13.18 21.14
N GLY A 301 -5.16 13.20 20.59
CA GLY A 301 -4.19 12.14 20.77
C GLY A 301 -4.63 10.81 20.15
N THR A 302 -5.37 10.86 19.04
CA THR A 302 -5.80 9.67 18.28
C THR A 302 -4.58 9.01 17.64
N TRP A 303 -4.45 7.68 17.77
CA TRP A 303 -3.25 6.95 17.39
C TRP A 303 -3.56 5.83 16.39
N PRO A 304 -2.65 5.52 15.44
CA PRO A 304 -2.80 4.37 14.56
C PRO A 304 -2.69 3.05 15.35
N ASP A 305 -3.25 1.97 14.82
CA ASP A 305 -3.09 0.61 15.35
C ASP A 305 -1.90 -0.10 14.72
N VAL A 306 -1.53 0.28 13.49
CA VAL A 306 -0.41 -0.30 12.73
C VAL A 306 0.31 0.79 11.93
N TYR A 307 1.61 0.60 11.71
CA TYR A 307 2.37 1.34 10.70
C TYR A 307 2.65 0.42 9.51
N ALA A 308 2.44 0.91 8.29
CA ALA A 308 2.54 0.09 7.09
C ALA A 308 3.54 0.69 6.07
N ILE A 309 4.30 -0.18 5.38
CA ILE A 309 5.26 0.20 4.34
C ILE A 309 5.11 -0.69 3.11
N ALA A 310 5.79 -0.35 2.00
CA ALA A 310 5.81 -1.15 0.78
C ALA A 310 7.25 -1.64 0.47
N PRO A 311 7.71 -2.74 1.06
CA PRO A 311 9.08 -3.21 0.92
C PRO A 311 9.30 -3.97 -0.40
N TYR A 312 9.18 -3.29 -1.54
CA TYR A 312 9.42 -3.88 -2.86
C TYR A 312 10.85 -4.39 -3.03
N LEU A 313 11.01 -5.45 -3.83
CA LEU A 313 12.28 -6.04 -4.21
C LEU A 313 12.63 -5.66 -5.66
N TYR A 314 13.73 -4.95 -5.85
CA TYR A 314 14.18 -4.41 -7.12
C TYR A 314 15.28 -5.27 -7.76
N GLY A 315 15.27 -5.41 -9.09
CA GLY A 315 16.31 -6.12 -9.85
C GLY A 315 15.78 -6.66 -11.19
N GLU A 316 16.66 -6.86 -12.16
CA GLU A 316 16.32 -7.34 -13.50
C GLU A 316 16.56 -8.86 -13.70
N THR A 317 17.17 -9.54 -12.73
CA THR A 317 17.48 -10.98 -12.78
C THR A 317 17.28 -11.60 -11.39
N ILE A 318 17.14 -12.93 -11.32
CA ILE A 318 17.10 -13.65 -10.03
C ILE A 318 18.30 -13.30 -9.15
N ASP A 319 19.51 -13.26 -9.72
CA ASP A 319 20.72 -12.92 -8.96
C ASP A 319 20.71 -11.47 -8.45
N ALA A 320 20.23 -10.53 -9.25
CA ALA A 320 20.11 -9.13 -8.83
C ALA A 320 19.06 -8.98 -7.71
N LEU A 321 17.90 -9.59 -7.88
CA LEU A 321 16.85 -9.64 -6.84
C LEU A 321 17.38 -10.27 -5.55
N THR A 322 18.11 -11.41 -5.65
CA THR A 322 18.68 -12.08 -4.48
C THR A 322 19.69 -11.20 -3.75
N ARG A 323 20.57 -10.49 -4.48
CA ARG A 323 21.52 -9.55 -3.87
C ARG A 323 20.85 -8.37 -3.17
N ASN A 324 19.64 -7.98 -3.58
CA ASN A 324 18.92 -6.85 -3.01
C ASN A 324 18.00 -7.22 -1.83
N ILE A 325 17.84 -8.50 -1.50
CA ILE A 325 17.08 -8.93 -0.31
C ILE A 325 17.60 -8.28 0.98
N PRO A 326 18.93 -8.23 1.27
CA PRO A 326 19.43 -7.59 2.48
C PRO A 326 19.07 -6.09 2.58
N GLU A 327 19.02 -5.36 1.47
CA GLU A 327 18.65 -3.94 1.50
C GLU A 327 17.17 -3.75 1.79
N ALA A 328 16.29 -4.57 1.20
CA ALA A 328 14.87 -4.58 1.55
C ALA A 328 14.65 -4.90 3.04
N ALA A 329 15.36 -5.91 3.57
CA ALA A 329 15.31 -6.29 4.98
C ALA A 329 15.82 -5.16 5.90
N LYS A 330 16.90 -4.46 5.52
CA LYS A 330 17.41 -3.29 6.24
C LYS A 330 16.38 -2.18 6.34
N GLY A 331 15.68 -1.88 5.25
CA GLY A 331 14.55 -0.92 5.24
C GLY A 331 13.45 -1.33 6.22
N VAL A 332 13.05 -2.60 6.19
CA VAL A 332 12.05 -3.14 7.15
C VAL A 332 12.53 -3.02 8.59
N ALA A 333 13.79 -3.37 8.89
CA ALA A 333 14.33 -3.28 10.25
C ALA A 333 14.31 -1.83 10.79
N ALA A 334 14.69 -0.87 9.96
CA ALA A 334 14.67 0.55 10.31
C ALA A 334 13.26 1.04 10.60
N HIS A 335 12.29 0.68 9.76
CA HIS A 335 10.88 1.03 9.97
C HIS A 335 10.25 0.28 11.15
N ALA A 336 10.66 -0.96 11.43
CA ALA A 336 10.24 -1.69 12.61
C ALA A 336 10.69 -0.99 13.89
N ALA A 337 11.91 -0.44 13.91
CA ALA A 337 12.39 0.37 15.02
C ALA A 337 11.56 1.67 15.20
N CYS A 338 11.25 2.37 14.10
CA CYS A 338 10.39 3.55 14.14
C CYS A 338 8.97 3.22 14.61
N ALA A 339 8.32 2.19 14.03
CA ALA A 339 6.99 1.73 14.44
C ALA A 339 6.95 1.33 15.93
N LYS A 340 8.04 0.73 16.44
CA LYS A 340 8.19 0.42 17.86
C LYS A 340 8.16 1.68 18.72
N THR A 341 8.74 2.79 18.28
CA THR A 341 8.66 4.08 19.03
C THR A 341 7.26 4.66 19.01
N MET A 342 6.46 4.36 17.99
CA MET A 342 5.01 4.65 17.96
C MET A 342 4.23 3.66 18.85
N GLY A 343 4.83 2.55 19.25
CA GLY A 343 4.19 1.48 20.04
C GLY A 343 3.22 0.63 19.23
N VAL A 344 3.39 0.54 17.92
CA VAL A 344 2.54 -0.22 17.00
C VAL A 344 3.37 -1.24 16.20
N PRO A 345 2.77 -2.35 15.72
CA PRO A 345 3.45 -3.27 14.83
C PRO A 345 3.68 -2.67 13.45
N LEU A 346 4.76 -3.13 12.79
CA LEU A 346 5.02 -2.87 11.38
C LEU A 346 4.37 -3.95 10.54
N ILE A 347 3.58 -3.54 9.54
CA ILE A 347 3.00 -4.41 8.50
C ILE A 347 3.36 -3.88 7.11
N SER A 348 2.94 -4.55 6.03
CA SER A 348 3.06 -3.94 4.70
C SER A 348 1.68 -3.66 4.10
N TYR A 349 1.55 -2.54 3.35
CA TYR A 349 0.36 -2.25 2.54
C TYR A 349 0.52 -2.75 1.11
N GLU A 350 1.75 -2.87 0.64
CA GLU A 350 2.14 -3.43 -0.66
C GLU A 350 3.49 -4.12 -0.54
N GLY A 351 3.88 -4.84 -1.56
CA GLY A 351 5.20 -5.44 -1.71
C GLY A 351 5.21 -6.55 -2.75
N GLY A 352 6.39 -7.02 -3.03
CA GLY A 352 6.64 -8.03 -4.05
C GLY A 352 7.84 -7.65 -4.92
N THR A 353 8.01 -8.32 -6.04
CA THR A 353 9.01 -7.91 -7.04
C THR A 353 8.49 -6.72 -7.82
N ASP A 354 9.30 -5.66 -7.93
CA ASP A 354 8.96 -4.50 -8.74
C ASP A 354 9.06 -4.82 -10.24
N SER A 355 7.92 -4.88 -10.93
CA SER A 355 7.89 -5.26 -12.35
C SER A 355 8.48 -4.19 -13.27
N PHE A 356 8.59 -2.94 -12.84
CA PHE A 356 9.29 -1.91 -13.62
C PHE A 356 10.79 -2.19 -13.69
N SER A 357 11.39 -2.64 -12.60
CA SER A 357 12.80 -3.03 -12.59
C SER A 357 13.06 -4.34 -13.35
N LEU A 358 12.06 -5.21 -13.48
CA LEU A 358 12.17 -6.45 -14.25
C LEU A 358 12.20 -6.22 -15.77
N GLY A 359 11.65 -5.09 -16.25
CA GLY A 359 11.65 -4.72 -17.64
C GLY A 359 10.92 -5.72 -18.56
N ALA A 360 11.33 -5.77 -19.84
CA ALA A 360 10.70 -6.65 -20.84
C ALA A 360 10.94 -8.16 -20.60
N GLY A 361 11.85 -8.52 -19.70
CA GLY A 361 12.15 -9.91 -19.33
C GLY A 361 11.28 -10.47 -18.22
N CYS A 362 10.35 -9.67 -17.68
CA CYS A 362 9.65 -10.01 -16.45
C CYS A 362 8.81 -11.30 -16.56
N THR A 363 8.13 -11.55 -17.68
CA THR A 363 7.35 -12.79 -17.88
C THR A 363 8.25 -14.03 -17.79
N LYS A 364 9.41 -14.01 -18.46
CA LYS A 364 10.36 -15.13 -18.38
C LYS A 364 10.88 -15.32 -16.95
N LEU A 365 11.14 -14.23 -16.24
CA LEU A 365 11.62 -14.27 -14.87
C LEU A 365 10.55 -14.78 -13.91
N GLN A 366 9.29 -14.36 -14.10
CA GLN A 366 8.13 -14.81 -13.33
C GLN A 366 8.00 -16.34 -13.32
N HIS A 367 8.26 -17.00 -14.46
CA HIS A 367 8.18 -18.45 -14.61
C HIS A 367 9.48 -19.19 -14.32
N SER A 368 10.54 -18.52 -13.92
CA SER A 368 11.81 -19.18 -13.64
C SER A 368 11.72 -20.02 -12.34
N ALA A 369 12.35 -21.18 -12.31
CA ALA A 369 12.41 -22.04 -11.13
C ALA A 369 13.05 -21.34 -9.92
N GLY A 370 13.99 -20.42 -10.16
CA GLY A 370 14.63 -19.60 -9.13
C GLY A 370 13.70 -18.64 -8.41
N MET A 371 12.58 -18.25 -9.02
CA MET A 371 11.61 -17.31 -8.44
C MET A 371 10.97 -17.86 -7.16
N ARG A 372 10.68 -19.18 -7.09
CA ARG A 372 10.11 -19.81 -5.90
C ARG A 372 11.03 -19.66 -4.68
N LEU A 373 12.30 -20.00 -4.84
CA LEU A 373 13.28 -19.90 -3.76
C LEU A 373 13.54 -18.45 -3.38
N LEU A 374 13.74 -17.59 -4.37
CA LEU A 374 13.90 -16.15 -4.19
C LEU A 374 12.77 -15.56 -3.33
N TYR A 375 11.52 -15.89 -3.70
CA TYR A 375 10.35 -15.30 -3.04
C TYR A 375 10.24 -15.76 -1.58
N THR A 376 10.54 -17.04 -1.31
CA THR A 376 10.60 -17.57 0.06
C THR A 376 11.69 -16.88 0.87
N GLN A 377 12.90 -16.72 0.32
CA GLN A 377 14.02 -16.05 1.00
C GLN A 377 13.75 -14.56 1.27
N TYR A 378 13.13 -13.88 0.31
CA TYR A 378 12.74 -12.48 0.46
C TYR A 378 11.77 -12.30 1.63
N LEU A 379 10.68 -13.06 1.67
CA LEU A 379 9.67 -12.96 2.72
C LEU A 379 10.19 -13.42 4.09
N ASP A 380 11.04 -14.46 4.14
CA ASP A 380 11.75 -14.88 5.36
C ASP A 380 12.61 -13.72 5.92
N ALA A 381 13.33 -13.01 5.04
CA ALA A 381 14.17 -11.89 5.43
C ALA A 381 13.35 -10.70 5.98
N LEU A 382 12.22 -10.35 5.35
CA LEU A 382 11.34 -9.30 5.85
C LEU A 382 10.75 -9.64 7.22
N THR A 383 10.33 -10.90 7.41
CA THR A 383 9.80 -11.38 8.69
C THR A 383 10.87 -11.32 9.79
N ALA A 384 12.07 -11.79 9.48
CA ALA A 384 13.22 -11.72 10.40
C ALA A 384 13.58 -10.27 10.76
N ALA A 385 13.46 -9.35 9.81
CA ALA A 385 13.73 -7.92 9.99
C ALA A 385 12.67 -7.16 10.82
N GLY A 386 11.53 -7.77 11.10
CA GLY A 386 10.54 -7.17 12.00
C GLY A 386 9.16 -6.90 11.41
N LEU A 387 8.83 -7.42 10.23
CA LEU A 387 7.46 -7.44 9.75
C LEU A 387 6.60 -8.33 10.69
N ARG A 388 5.46 -7.81 11.17
CA ARG A 388 4.66 -8.44 12.24
C ARG A 388 3.17 -8.52 11.91
N GLY A 389 2.81 -8.76 10.67
CA GLY A 389 1.42 -8.85 10.25
C GLY A 389 1.31 -9.09 8.77
N PRO A 390 0.17 -8.81 8.16
CA PRO A 390 -0.01 -9.13 6.76
C PRO A 390 1.05 -8.48 5.88
N PHE A 391 1.66 -9.33 5.06
CA PHE A 391 2.38 -8.90 3.88
C PHE A 391 1.35 -8.82 2.75
N MET A 392 1.05 -7.59 2.33
CA MET A 392 0.06 -7.32 1.29
C MET A 392 0.73 -7.42 -0.07
N GLN A 393 0.68 -8.60 -0.69
CA GLN A 393 1.24 -8.78 -2.03
C GLN A 393 0.58 -7.83 -3.04
N TYR A 394 1.36 -7.11 -3.79
CA TYR A 394 0.92 -6.35 -4.95
C TYR A 394 1.38 -7.07 -6.23
N THR A 395 0.47 -7.77 -6.93
CA THR A 395 -0.96 -8.00 -6.75
C THR A 395 -1.31 -9.49 -6.61
N TYR A 396 -2.60 -9.82 -6.45
CA TYR A 396 -3.11 -11.22 -6.51
C TYR A 396 -2.80 -11.86 -7.86
N SER A 397 -3.28 -11.24 -8.93
CA SER A 397 -2.97 -11.56 -10.32
C SER A 397 -2.67 -10.26 -11.06
N GLY A 398 -1.96 -10.31 -12.17
CA GLY A 398 -1.65 -9.12 -12.91
C GLY A 398 -0.25 -9.15 -13.52
N GLY A 399 -0.06 -10.01 -14.53
CA GLY A 399 1.21 -10.14 -15.22
C GLY A 399 2.39 -10.31 -14.25
N CYS A 400 3.40 -9.47 -14.37
CA CYS A 400 4.61 -9.58 -13.55
C CYS A 400 4.47 -9.04 -12.11
N TRP A 401 3.44 -8.28 -11.80
CA TRP A 401 3.16 -7.85 -10.45
C TRP A 401 2.53 -8.95 -9.59
N GLY A 402 1.65 -9.76 -10.22
CA GLY A 402 0.89 -10.78 -9.54
C GLY A 402 1.75 -11.91 -8.96
N LEU A 403 1.21 -12.59 -7.96
CA LEU A 403 1.71 -13.91 -7.54
C LEU A 403 1.53 -14.94 -8.67
N LYS A 404 0.55 -14.72 -9.52
CA LYS A 404 0.30 -15.43 -10.78
C LYS A 404 -0.15 -14.43 -11.85
N GLU A 405 -0.07 -14.80 -13.13
CA GLU A 405 -0.39 -13.86 -14.19
C GLU A 405 -1.90 -13.63 -14.33
N ARG A 406 -2.69 -14.69 -14.17
CA ARG A 406 -4.16 -14.64 -14.32
C ARG A 406 -4.87 -15.46 -13.25
N THR A 407 -6.10 -15.07 -12.95
CA THR A 407 -7.05 -15.90 -12.19
C THR A 407 -7.28 -17.21 -12.93
N GLY A 408 -7.24 -18.34 -12.22
CA GLY A 408 -7.36 -19.66 -12.82
C GLY A 408 -6.03 -20.30 -13.22
N ASP A 409 -4.90 -19.58 -13.23
CA ASP A 409 -3.60 -20.20 -13.42
C ASP A 409 -3.32 -21.21 -12.30
N ARG A 410 -2.77 -22.35 -12.67
CA ARG A 410 -2.46 -23.41 -11.69
C ARG A 410 -1.29 -22.99 -10.81
N ILE A 411 -1.34 -23.33 -9.53
CA ILE A 411 -0.25 -23.09 -8.57
C ILE A 411 1.07 -23.70 -9.07
N SER A 412 1.01 -24.86 -9.75
CA SER A 412 2.20 -25.51 -10.34
C SER A 412 2.96 -24.63 -11.33
N ASP A 413 2.26 -23.71 -11.99
CA ASP A 413 2.78 -22.89 -13.07
C ASP A 413 3.14 -21.47 -12.58
N ALA A 414 2.99 -21.20 -11.27
CA ALA A 414 3.21 -19.92 -10.62
C ALA A 414 4.30 -20.00 -9.52
N PRO A 415 5.60 -20.03 -9.88
CA PRO A 415 6.70 -20.18 -8.92
C PRO A 415 6.71 -19.12 -7.81
N LYS A 416 6.31 -17.89 -8.11
CA LYS A 416 6.21 -16.82 -7.11
C LYS A 416 5.15 -17.15 -6.06
N LEU A 417 3.96 -17.61 -6.48
CA LEU A 417 2.91 -18.07 -5.57
C LEU A 417 3.37 -19.28 -4.74
N GLN A 418 4.08 -20.22 -5.36
CA GLN A 418 4.64 -21.36 -4.62
C GLN A 418 5.59 -20.90 -3.50
N GLY A 419 6.48 -19.95 -3.80
CA GLY A 419 7.40 -19.36 -2.81
C GLY A 419 6.68 -18.63 -1.69
N PHE A 420 5.63 -17.90 -2.01
CA PHE A 420 4.74 -17.25 -1.05
C PHE A 420 4.07 -18.29 -0.12
N MET A 421 3.54 -19.37 -0.68
CA MET A 421 2.91 -20.46 0.09
C MET A 421 3.92 -21.24 0.94
N ASP A 422 5.16 -21.41 0.47
CA ASP A 422 6.23 -22.04 1.24
C ASP A 422 6.59 -21.21 2.47
N TRP A 423 6.67 -19.89 2.33
CA TRP A 423 6.86 -18.97 3.44
C TRP A 423 5.70 -19.01 4.44
N LEU A 424 4.44 -18.98 3.95
CA LEU A 424 3.28 -19.03 4.84
C LEU A 424 3.27 -20.26 5.75
N ARG A 425 3.64 -21.43 5.22
CA ARG A 425 3.73 -22.66 6.03
C ARG A 425 4.74 -22.58 7.16
N LYS A 426 5.73 -21.69 7.06
CA LYS A 426 6.73 -21.47 8.12
C LYS A 426 6.23 -20.49 9.19
N VAL A 427 5.63 -19.38 8.76
CA VAL A 427 5.24 -18.29 9.68
C VAL A 427 3.90 -18.52 10.34
N ASP A 428 3.03 -19.32 9.72
CA ASP A 428 1.69 -19.64 10.20
C ASP A 428 1.36 -21.11 9.83
N PRO A 429 2.04 -22.06 10.48
CA PRO A 429 1.84 -23.48 10.18
C PRO A 429 0.39 -23.88 10.49
N PRO A 430 -0.21 -24.76 9.65
CA PRO A 430 -1.52 -25.30 9.96
C PRO A 430 -1.50 -25.98 11.33
N PRO A 431 -2.61 -25.93 12.11
CA PRO A 431 -2.68 -26.58 13.38
C PRO A 431 -2.27 -28.05 13.22
N SER A 432 -1.33 -28.50 14.06
CA SER A 432 -0.95 -29.91 14.13
C SER A 432 -2.19 -30.71 14.48
N GLY A 433 -2.68 -31.50 13.52
CA GLY A 433 -3.86 -32.36 13.66
C GLY A 433 -3.68 -33.43 14.74
#